data_1878339399c8d3ab0fe627e08a701d50
#
_entry.id   1878339399c8d3ab0fe627e08a701d50
#
_cell.length_a   1.000
_cell.length_b   1.000
_cell.length_c   1.000
_cell.angle_alpha   90.00
_cell.angle_beta   90.00
_cell.angle_gamma   90.00
#
_symmetry.space_group_name_H-M   'P 1'
#
loop_
_entity.id
_entity.type
_entity.pdbx_description
1 polymer ?
#
loop_
_entity_poly.entity_id
_entity_poly.type
_entity_poly.pdbx_seq_one_letter_code
_entity_poly.pdbx_strand_id
1 'polypeptide(L)'
;MTSSKAGFRRETFPTSRRCNHCTFSQNRRVKNAVSSQLPRSCQLLLGRAESVVGTPRSVPSGMHDRPTELERGQGLSGLLLPSVLPDGVEVRPFVVTEAHVVRQIHHGVTDDLKRLVGLPVGEELERVKCALFFVGNNLDDSTCCAVCNILDEFMPGRFAVGGSRMDPLLACYTVDYVFCAGLCFLGDRVRAASVVLSDAVRGAQAVETELRRLRTDCGFGGWKAGATVGLVFADAVRGAEWHGAPNVEADAFARVFPGVPLAGLFGTALVGSQCLVNWYTPDYPKTVFVLLGLGGK
;
A
#
# COMPACT_ATOMS: atom_id res chain seq x y z
N MET A 1 -30.69 -39.86 -8.72
CA MET A 1 -29.63 -38.89 -8.94
C MET A 1 -29.92 -37.68 -8.08
N THR A 2 -29.41 -37.69 -6.88
CA THR A 2 -29.65 -36.64 -5.84
C THR A 2 -28.43 -35.76 -5.77
N SER A 3 -28.58 -34.49 -6.21
CA SER A 3 -27.59 -33.43 -6.14
C SER A 3 -27.46 -32.93 -4.69
N SER A 4 -26.32 -33.21 -4.06
CA SER A 4 -25.95 -32.67 -2.76
C SER A 4 -25.41 -31.25 -2.95
N LYS A 5 -26.21 -30.25 -2.55
CA LYS A 5 -25.75 -28.87 -2.36
C LYS A 5 -24.99 -28.78 -1.05
N ALA A 6 -23.69 -28.69 -1.09
CA ALA A 6 -22.87 -28.31 0.05
C ALA A 6 -23.15 -26.84 0.39
N GLY A 7 -23.92 -26.63 1.47
CA GLY A 7 -24.17 -25.30 2.03
C GLY A 7 -22.97 -24.83 2.82
N PHE A 8 -22.28 -23.83 2.33
CA PHE A 8 -21.29 -23.09 3.09
C PHE A 8 -22.01 -22.29 4.20
N ARG A 9 -21.81 -22.68 5.46
CA ARG A 9 -22.28 -21.91 6.61
C ARG A 9 -21.42 -20.65 6.71
N ARG A 10 -22.06 -19.50 6.60
CA ARG A 10 -21.48 -18.22 7.01
C ARG A 10 -21.22 -18.28 8.52
N GLU A 11 -20.00 -18.47 8.92
CA GLU A 11 -19.58 -18.09 10.26
C GLU A 11 -19.37 -16.56 10.27
N THR A 12 -20.33 -15.87 10.83
CA THR A 12 -20.19 -14.47 11.19
C THR A 12 -19.16 -14.39 12.31
N PHE A 13 -17.94 -13.96 11.98
CA PHE A 13 -16.95 -13.59 12.98
C PHE A 13 -17.57 -12.52 13.89
N PRO A 14 -17.52 -12.69 15.23
CA PRO A 14 -18.03 -11.71 16.13
C PRO A 14 -17.20 -10.43 15.91
N THR A 15 -17.81 -9.41 15.34
CA THR A 15 -17.27 -8.06 15.36
C THR A 15 -17.18 -7.66 16.83
N SER A 16 -16.01 -7.87 17.44
CA SER A 16 -15.74 -7.32 18.75
C SER A 16 -15.92 -5.81 18.61
N ARG A 17 -16.98 -5.27 19.20
CA ARG A 17 -17.14 -3.83 19.41
C ARG A 17 -16.01 -3.37 20.31
N ARG A 18 -14.83 -3.18 19.75
CA ARG A 18 -13.71 -2.52 20.42
C ARG A 18 -14.16 -1.10 20.70
N CYS A 19 -14.09 -0.71 21.94
CA CYS A 19 -14.39 0.64 22.37
C CYS A 19 -13.52 1.61 21.54
N ASN A 20 -14.13 2.41 20.66
CA ASN A 20 -13.44 3.36 19.78
C ASN A 20 -12.50 4.30 20.56
N HIS A 21 -12.83 4.60 21.80
CA HIS A 21 -12.01 5.41 22.70
C HIS A 21 -10.67 4.75 23.09
N CYS A 22 -10.69 3.43 23.36
CA CYS A 22 -9.45 2.71 23.72
C CYS A 22 -8.49 2.58 22.53
N THR A 23 -9.04 2.38 21.35
CA THR A 23 -8.25 2.25 20.10
C THR A 23 -7.56 3.56 19.74
N PHE A 24 -8.25 4.68 19.85
CA PHE A 24 -7.70 6.01 19.55
C PHE A 24 -6.53 6.38 20.48
N SER A 25 -6.63 6.08 21.78
CA SER A 25 -5.55 6.34 22.73
C SER A 25 -4.31 5.49 22.49
N GLN A 26 -4.45 4.23 22.09
CA GLN A 26 -3.34 3.36 21.73
C GLN A 26 -2.61 3.86 20.46
N ASN A 27 -3.34 4.25 19.44
CA ASN A 27 -2.79 4.74 18.19
C ASN A 27 -2.01 6.04 18.40
N ARG A 28 -2.50 6.93 19.25
CA ARG A 28 -1.79 8.16 19.64
C ARG A 28 -0.48 7.86 20.39
N ARG A 29 -0.46 6.83 21.24
CA ARG A 29 0.78 6.38 21.91
C ARG A 29 1.81 5.85 20.92
N VAL A 30 1.40 5.01 19.97
CA VAL A 30 2.30 4.50 18.91
C VAL A 30 2.83 5.65 18.06
N LYS A 31 1.96 6.57 17.61
CA LYS A 31 2.37 7.77 16.87
C LYS A 31 3.43 8.57 17.64
N ASN A 32 3.19 8.84 18.93
CA ASN A 32 4.12 9.59 19.75
C ASN A 32 5.45 8.86 19.95
N ALA A 33 5.41 7.54 20.17
CA ALA A 33 6.60 6.71 20.31
C ALA A 33 7.45 6.73 19.04
N VAL A 34 6.84 6.56 17.87
CA VAL A 34 7.55 6.65 16.58
C VAL A 34 8.09 8.05 16.33
N SER A 35 7.26 9.08 16.52
CA SER A 35 7.68 10.48 16.32
C SER A 35 8.83 10.90 17.21
N SER A 36 8.91 10.36 18.45
CA SER A 36 10.02 10.67 19.37
C SER A 36 11.37 10.12 18.93
N GLN A 37 11.37 9.12 18.04
CA GLN A 37 12.58 8.51 17.47
C GLN A 37 13.01 9.14 16.15
N LEU A 38 12.22 10.04 15.60
CA LEU A 38 12.47 10.69 14.32
C LEU A 38 12.85 12.17 14.51
N PRO A 39 13.64 12.74 13.61
CA PRO A 39 13.88 14.18 13.59
C PRO A 39 12.56 14.97 13.55
N ARG A 40 12.52 16.14 14.21
CA ARG A 40 11.31 16.98 14.23
C ARG A 40 10.84 17.44 12.85
N SER A 41 11.75 17.52 11.89
CA SER A 41 11.46 17.84 10.49
C SER A 41 10.88 16.66 9.69
N CYS A 42 10.86 15.45 10.27
CA CYS A 42 10.36 14.28 9.59
C CYS A 42 8.83 14.33 9.49
N GLN A 43 8.32 14.21 8.27
CA GLN A 43 6.88 14.03 8.03
C GLN A 43 6.54 12.56 8.24
N LEU A 44 5.55 12.28 9.08
CA LEU A 44 5.11 10.93 9.40
C LEU A 44 3.68 10.71 8.90
N LEU A 45 3.50 9.67 8.10
CA LEU A 45 2.21 9.07 7.78
C LEU A 45 2.18 7.69 8.44
N LEU A 46 1.20 7.45 9.26
CA LEU A 46 1.02 6.21 10.01
C LEU A 46 -0.39 5.67 9.81
N GLY A 47 -0.49 4.41 9.47
CA GLY A 47 -1.77 3.71 9.37
C GLY A 47 -1.73 2.41 10.15
N ARG A 48 -2.89 1.99 10.63
CA ARG A 48 -3.06 0.67 11.23
C ARG A 48 -3.61 -0.27 10.18
N ALA A 49 -3.05 -1.46 10.13
CA ALA A 49 -3.46 -2.57 9.28
C ALA A 49 -3.73 -3.82 10.13
N GLU A 50 -4.29 -4.85 9.52
CA GLU A 50 -4.54 -6.15 10.18
C GLU A 50 -3.23 -6.86 10.50
N SER A 51 -2.25 -6.75 9.60
CA SER A 51 -0.93 -7.38 9.71
C SER A 51 0.10 -6.56 8.93
N VAL A 52 1.38 -6.86 9.11
CA VAL A 52 2.47 -6.17 8.43
C VAL A 52 3.42 -7.14 7.75
N VAL A 53 4.05 -6.65 6.68
CA VAL A 53 5.15 -7.34 5.99
C VAL A 53 6.40 -6.47 6.09
N GLY A 54 7.56 -7.06 6.33
CA GLY A 54 8.79 -6.30 6.38
C GLY A 54 10.05 -7.12 6.34
N THR A 55 11.12 -6.52 5.82
CA THR A 55 12.48 -7.03 5.93
C THR A 55 13.10 -6.46 7.19
N PRO A 56 13.42 -7.28 8.21
CA PRO A 56 14.02 -6.80 9.45
C PRO A 56 15.36 -6.11 9.21
N ARG A 57 15.59 -4.97 9.88
CA ARG A 57 16.80 -4.15 9.66
C ARG A 57 18.02 -4.58 10.46
N SER A 58 17.85 -5.35 11.50
CA SER A 58 18.95 -5.80 12.34
C SER A 58 18.64 -7.17 12.90
N VAL A 59 19.17 -8.16 12.26
CA VAL A 59 19.25 -9.50 12.84
C VAL A 59 20.72 -9.70 13.22
N PRO A 60 21.03 -10.22 14.44
CA PRO A 60 22.38 -10.62 14.77
C PRO A 60 22.95 -11.52 13.68
N SER A 61 24.22 -11.34 13.34
CA SER A 61 24.94 -12.02 12.27
C SER A 61 24.56 -13.49 12.16
N GLY A 62 23.98 -13.90 11.05
CA GLY A 62 23.64 -15.29 10.75
C GLY A 62 22.21 -15.58 10.35
N MET A 63 21.27 -14.67 10.60
CA MET A 63 19.91 -14.78 10.09
C MET A 63 19.78 -13.88 8.86
N HIS A 64 19.43 -14.45 7.73
CA HIS A 64 19.29 -13.73 6.48
C HIS A 64 18.19 -12.65 6.59
N ASP A 65 18.45 -11.47 6.02
CA ASP A 65 17.49 -10.35 5.87
C ASP A 65 16.35 -10.73 4.92
N ARG A 66 15.57 -11.74 5.28
CA ARG A 66 14.41 -12.15 4.51
C ARG A 66 13.18 -11.37 4.96
N PRO A 67 12.36 -10.92 4.03
CA PRO A 67 11.07 -10.33 4.39
C PRO A 67 10.20 -11.38 5.07
N THR A 68 9.41 -10.93 6.04
CA THR A 68 8.54 -11.79 6.86
C THR A 68 7.15 -11.18 6.89
N GLU A 69 6.15 -12.03 6.76
CA GLU A 69 4.74 -11.73 6.95
C GLU A 69 4.38 -11.96 8.42
N LEU A 70 3.99 -10.90 9.12
CA LEU A 70 3.58 -10.97 10.51
C LEU A 70 2.05 -10.97 10.61
N GLU A 71 1.44 -12.14 10.39
CA GLU A 71 -0.02 -12.29 10.32
C GLU A 71 -0.71 -12.29 11.69
N ARG A 72 -0.01 -12.72 12.74
CA ARG A 72 -0.54 -12.78 14.11
C ARG A 72 0.48 -12.19 15.07
N GLY A 73 0.40 -10.90 15.28
CA GLY A 73 1.34 -10.24 16.17
C GLY A 73 1.30 -8.73 16.04
N GLN A 74 2.20 -8.06 16.75
CA GLN A 74 2.35 -6.62 16.67
C GLN A 74 3.68 -6.31 16.01
N GLY A 75 3.66 -5.46 14.99
CA GLY A 75 4.83 -5.04 14.25
C GLY A 75 4.67 -3.66 13.68
N LEU A 76 5.78 -3.09 13.22
CA LEU A 76 5.83 -1.84 12.48
C LEU A 76 6.58 -2.10 11.18
N SER A 77 5.96 -1.78 10.08
CA SER A 77 6.56 -1.80 8.75
C SER A 77 6.42 -0.42 8.12
N GLY A 78 7.43 0.02 7.37
CA GLY A 78 7.37 1.35 6.78
C GLY A 78 8.55 1.68 5.89
N LEU A 79 8.43 2.82 5.21
CA LEU A 79 9.44 3.40 4.34
C LEU A 79 9.91 4.72 4.95
N LEU A 80 11.21 4.85 5.17
CA LEU A 80 11.84 6.10 5.56
C LEU A 80 12.59 6.68 4.35
N LEU A 81 12.15 7.85 3.90
CA LEU A 81 12.80 8.59 2.83
C LEU A 81 13.75 9.64 3.41
N PRO A 82 14.95 9.83 2.84
CA PRO A 82 15.86 10.89 3.27
C PRO A 82 15.29 12.26 2.89
N SER A 83 15.67 13.30 3.64
CA SER A 83 15.27 14.68 3.35
C SER A 83 15.89 15.22 2.07
N VAL A 84 17.05 14.71 1.70
CA VAL A 84 17.72 15.04 0.43
C VAL A 84 17.62 13.81 -0.47
N LEU A 85 16.88 13.95 -1.54
CA LEU A 85 16.71 12.92 -2.56
C LEU A 85 17.78 13.08 -3.65
N PRO A 86 18.12 12.02 -4.37
CA PRO A 86 19.00 12.11 -5.54
C PRO A 86 18.44 13.08 -6.57
N ASP A 87 19.32 13.76 -7.30
CA ASP A 87 18.92 14.63 -8.43
C ASP A 87 18.02 13.88 -9.40
N GLY A 88 16.98 14.54 -9.87
CA GLY A 88 16.00 13.93 -10.79
C GLY A 88 14.98 13.00 -10.09
N VAL A 89 14.94 12.99 -8.76
CA VAL A 89 13.91 12.34 -7.94
C VAL A 89 13.15 13.39 -7.16
N GLU A 90 11.85 13.43 -7.29
CA GLU A 90 10.94 14.30 -6.56
C GLU A 90 9.88 13.45 -5.86
N VAL A 91 9.56 13.78 -4.61
CA VAL A 91 8.49 13.14 -3.84
C VAL A 91 7.53 14.21 -3.34
N ARG A 92 6.27 14.07 -3.71
CA ARG A 92 5.18 14.98 -3.29
C ARG A 92 4.29 14.24 -2.31
N PRO A 93 4.38 14.51 -1.00
CA PRO A 93 3.41 14.01 -0.04
C PRO A 93 2.11 14.79 -0.16
N PHE A 94 1.01 14.12 0.11
CA PHE A 94 -0.30 14.77 0.19
C PHE A 94 -1.12 14.22 1.34
N VAL A 95 -2.00 15.07 1.87
CA VAL A 95 -2.98 14.73 2.90
C VAL A 95 -4.28 15.42 2.56
N VAL A 96 -5.32 14.64 2.38
CA VAL A 96 -6.68 15.12 2.12
C VAL A 96 -7.50 14.91 3.38
N THR A 97 -8.13 15.96 3.86
CA THR A 97 -9.04 15.92 5.00
C THR A 97 -10.49 15.97 4.52
N GLU A 98 -11.44 15.62 5.39
CA GLU A 98 -12.87 15.67 5.07
C GLU A 98 -13.31 17.07 4.59
N ALA A 99 -12.78 18.13 5.19
CA ALA A 99 -13.07 19.52 4.78
C ALA A 99 -12.67 19.83 3.33
N HIS A 100 -11.63 19.17 2.81
CA HIS A 100 -11.22 19.30 1.41
C HIS A 100 -12.18 18.60 0.46
N VAL A 101 -12.69 17.45 0.86
CA VAL A 101 -13.52 16.59 0.02
C VAL A 101 -14.92 17.15 -0.16
N VAL A 102 -15.56 17.59 0.92
CA VAL A 102 -16.93 18.15 0.89
C VAL A 102 -17.06 19.32 -0.08
N ARG A 103 -16.00 20.11 -0.27
CA ARG A 103 -16.00 21.23 -1.20
C ARG A 103 -15.89 20.83 -2.67
N GLN A 104 -15.34 19.66 -2.97
CA GLN A 104 -14.94 19.31 -4.34
C GLN A 104 -15.69 18.12 -4.94
N ILE A 105 -16.27 17.22 -4.14
CA ILE A 105 -17.01 16.05 -4.64
C ILE A 105 -18.19 16.46 -5.54
N HIS A 106 -18.82 17.61 -5.29
CA HIS A 106 -19.93 18.08 -6.09
C HIS A 106 -19.55 18.62 -7.48
N HIS A 107 -18.26 18.81 -7.75
CA HIS A 107 -17.76 19.43 -9.00
C HIS A 107 -17.08 18.44 -9.95
N GLY A 108 -17.05 17.15 -9.61
CA GLY A 108 -16.34 16.14 -10.41
C GLY A 108 -14.80 16.23 -10.24
N VAL A 109 -14.07 15.53 -11.11
CA VAL A 109 -12.61 15.51 -11.06
C VAL A 109 -12.05 16.78 -11.69
N THR A 110 -11.59 17.69 -10.84
CA THR A 110 -10.99 18.96 -11.25
C THR A 110 -9.47 18.94 -11.11
N ASP A 111 -8.79 19.88 -11.77
CA ASP A 111 -7.34 20.07 -11.61
C ASP A 111 -6.96 20.40 -10.17
N ASP A 112 -7.84 21.03 -9.40
CA ASP A 112 -7.61 21.29 -7.98
C ASP A 112 -7.62 20.01 -7.15
N LEU A 113 -8.49 19.07 -7.50
CA LEU A 113 -8.54 17.77 -6.85
C LEU A 113 -7.28 16.94 -7.18
N LYS A 114 -6.77 17.02 -8.43
CA LYS A 114 -5.48 16.41 -8.82
C LYS A 114 -4.35 16.95 -7.95
N ARG A 115 -4.23 18.27 -7.84
CA ARG A 115 -3.21 18.92 -7.01
C ARG A 115 -3.34 18.52 -5.54
N LEU A 116 -4.57 18.37 -5.06
CA LEU A 116 -4.84 17.97 -3.68
C LEU A 116 -4.31 16.57 -3.35
N VAL A 117 -4.36 15.64 -4.30
CA VAL A 117 -3.80 14.29 -4.16
C VAL A 117 -2.34 14.19 -4.66
N GLY A 118 -1.64 15.31 -4.74
CA GLY A 118 -0.21 15.35 -5.09
C GLY A 118 0.10 15.05 -6.55
N LEU A 119 -0.93 14.91 -7.40
CA LEU A 119 -0.74 14.71 -8.83
C LEU A 119 -0.53 16.04 -9.54
N PRO A 120 0.45 16.14 -10.43
CA PRO A 120 0.61 17.30 -11.28
C PRO A 120 -0.49 17.36 -12.34
N VAL A 121 -0.64 18.52 -12.94
CA VAL A 121 -1.62 18.82 -13.98
C VAL A 121 -0.90 19.02 -15.32
N GLY A 122 -1.54 18.61 -16.42
CA GLY A 122 -0.98 18.78 -17.76
C GLY A 122 0.21 17.85 -18.04
N GLU A 123 1.19 18.36 -18.76
CA GLU A 123 2.37 17.60 -19.21
C GLU A 123 3.24 17.04 -18.07
N GLU A 124 3.21 17.66 -16.91
CA GLU A 124 3.92 17.14 -15.73
C GLU A 124 3.41 15.77 -15.25
N LEU A 125 2.20 15.37 -15.64
CA LEU A 125 1.66 14.07 -15.28
C LEU A 125 2.51 12.91 -15.80
N GLU A 126 3.17 13.07 -16.93
CA GLU A 126 4.08 12.06 -17.50
C GLU A 126 5.34 11.84 -16.66
N ARG A 127 5.67 12.81 -15.80
CA ARG A 127 6.78 12.68 -14.84
C ARG A 127 6.45 11.79 -13.67
N VAL A 128 5.16 11.54 -13.38
CA VAL A 128 4.75 10.62 -12.31
C VAL A 128 5.12 9.20 -12.70
N LYS A 129 5.83 8.51 -11.83
CA LYS A 129 6.25 7.12 -12.02
C LYS A 129 5.58 6.17 -11.03
N CYS A 130 5.25 6.67 -9.84
CA CYS A 130 4.57 5.89 -8.80
C CYS A 130 3.66 6.77 -7.96
N ALA A 131 2.53 6.23 -7.54
CA ALA A 131 1.66 6.84 -6.55
C ALA A 131 1.25 5.80 -5.49
N LEU A 132 1.42 6.18 -4.23
CA LEU A 132 0.97 5.40 -3.08
C LEU A 132 -0.21 6.11 -2.44
N PHE A 133 -1.33 5.39 -2.28
CA PHE A 133 -2.56 5.93 -1.71
C PHE A 133 -2.97 5.14 -0.48
N PHE A 134 -3.16 5.85 0.63
CA PHE A 134 -3.71 5.29 1.85
C PHE A 134 -5.02 5.99 2.17
N VAL A 135 -6.07 5.23 2.35
CA VAL A 135 -7.43 5.75 2.52
C VAL A 135 -7.92 5.43 3.92
N GLY A 136 -8.45 6.42 4.61
CA GLY A 136 -9.00 6.25 5.96
C GLY A 136 -10.31 5.47 5.95
N ASN A 137 -10.61 4.80 7.05
CA ASN A 137 -11.80 3.95 7.20
C ASN A 137 -13.10 4.74 7.50
N ASN A 138 -13.00 6.04 7.75
CA ASN A 138 -14.14 6.87 8.16
C ASN A 138 -14.93 7.44 6.97
N LEU A 139 -14.81 6.80 5.80
CA LEU A 139 -15.48 7.26 4.59
C LEU A 139 -16.84 6.63 4.45
N ASP A 140 -17.82 7.45 4.09
CA ASP A 140 -19.04 6.95 3.49
C ASP A 140 -18.77 6.44 2.06
N ASP A 141 -19.69 5.62 1.58
CA ASP A 141 -19.57 4.95 0.30
C ASP A 141 -19.47 5.93 -0.87
N SER A 142 -20.16 7.07 -0.79
CA SER A 142 -20.18 8.08 -1.87
C SER A 142 -18.82 8.75 -2.02
N THR A 143 -18.16 8.98 -0.91
CA THR A 143 -16.84 9.59 -0.86
C THR A 143 -15.76 8.61 -1.28
N CYS A 144 -15.88 7.33 -0.92
CA CYS A 144 -15.02 6.27 -1.44
C CYS A 144 -15.12 6.19 -2.97
N CYS A 145 -16.33 6.20 -3.53
CA CYS A 145 -16.55 6.21 -4.97
C CYS A 145 -15.92 7.42 -5.66
N ALA A 146 -15.97 8.61 -5.04
CA ALA A 146 -15.35 9.80 -5.62
C ALA A 146 -13.82 9.68 -5.69
N VAL A 147 -13.17 9.16 -4.63
CA VAL A 147 -11.71 8.88 -4.68
C VAL A 147 -11.41 7.84 -5.73
N CYS A 148 -12.21 6.79 -5.82
CA CYS A 148 -12.07 5.76 -6.83
C CYS A 148 -12.17 6.33 -8.25
N ASN A 149 -13.14 7.17 -8.52
CA ASN A 149 -13.30 7.82 -9.83
C ASN A 149 -12.11 8.71 -10.18
N ILE A 150 -11.54 9.43 -9.19
CA ILE A 150 -10.32 10.20 -9.38
C ILE A 150 -9.17 9.28 -9.80
N LEU A 151 -9.02 8.18 -9.11
CA LEU A 151 -7.96 7.24 -9.40
C LEU A 151 -8.17 6.57 -10.77
N ASP A 152 -9.38 6.20 -11.13
CA ASP A 152 -9.72 5.59 -12.44
C ASP A 152 -9.46 6.52 -13.62
N GLU A 153 -9.81 7.79 -13.48
CA GLU A 153 -9.62 8.77 -14.56
C GLU A 153 -8.12 9.05 -14.84
N PHE A 154 -7.27 8.93 -13.80
CA PHE A 154 -5.85 9.26 -13.93
C PHE A 154 -4.92 8.08 -14.16
N MET A 155 -5.39 6.85 -13.98
CA MET A 155 -4.52 5.69 -13.86
C MET A 155 -4.52 4.66 -14.97
N PRO A 156 -5.04 4.83 -16.17
CA PRO A 156 -4.96 3.77 -17.17
C PRO A 156 -3.50 3.50 -17.56
N GLY A 157 -2.79 2.69 -16.74
CA GLY A 157 -1.50 2.10 -17.09
C GLY A 157 -0.29 3.02 -17.20
N ARG A 158 -0.39 4.28 -16.78
CA ARG A 158 0.69 5.26 -16.99
C ARG A 158 1.80 5.21 -15.94
N PHE A 159 1.51 4.78 -14.73
CA PHE A 159 2.47 4.70 -13.62
C PHE A 159 2.09 3.61 -12.62
N ALA A 160 3.06 3.20 -11.80
CA ALA A 160 2.83 2.20 -10.77
C ALA A 160 1.95 2.76 -9.64
N VAL A 161 1.04 1.94 -9.15
CA VAL A 161 0.13 2.34 -8.07
C VAL A 161 0.06 1.25 -7.03
N GLY A 162 0.02 1.67 -5.77
CA GLY A 162 -0.20 0.78 -4.64
C GLY A 162 -0.80 1.51 -3.46
N GLY A 163 -1.41 0.76 -2.59
CA GLY A 163 -1.97 1.31 -1.36
C GLY A 163 -3.03 0.43 -0.73
N SER A 164 -3.61 0.93 0.34
CA SER A 164 -4.61 0.20 1.09
C SER A 164 -5.48 1.12 1.93
N ARG A 165 -6.62 0.60 2.34
CA ARG A 165 -7.45 1.20 3.39
C ARG A 165 -6.81 0.93 4.75
N MET A 166 -6.82 1.94 5.63
CA MET A 166 -6.24 1.89 6.96
C MET A 166 -7.20 2.42 8.02
N ASP A 167 -7.20 1.82 9.19
CA ASP A 167 -8.08 2.21 10.31
C ASP A 167 -7.31 2.28 11.64
N PRO A 168 -7.00 3.46 12.13
CA PRO A 168 -7.08 4.78 11.52
C PRO A 168 -5.90 5.10 10.63
N LEU A 169 -6.05 6.10 9.76
CA LEU A 169 -4.99 6.78 9.05
C LEU A 169 -4.65 8.09 9.77
N LEU A 170 -3.39 8.29 10.12
CA LEU A 170 -2.91 9.42 10.90
C LEU A 170 -1.76 10.13 10.17
N ALA A 171 -1.82 11.45 10.11
CA ALA A 171 -0.69 12.27 9.65
C ALA A 171 -0.17 13.15 10.80
N CYS A 172 1.12 13.52 10.74
CA CYS A 172 1.76 14.28 11.83
C CYS A 172 1.11 15.63 12.14
N TYR A 173 0.57 16.28 11.13
CA TYR A 173 0.21 17.69 11.18
C TYR A 173 -1.28 17.96 11.26
N THR A 174 -2.13 16.93 11.28
CA THR A 174 -3.57 17.11 11.36
C THR A 174 -4.12 16.55 12.64
N VAL A 175 -4.99 17.32 13.30
CA VAL A 175 -5.89 16.87 14.37
C VAL A 175 -7.18 16.30 13.76
N ASP A 176 -7.41 16.61 12.48
CA ASP A 176 -8.60 16.21 11.72
C ASP A 176 -8.47 14.78 11.21
N TYR A 177 -9.61 14.16 10.94
CA TYR A 177 -9.65 12.88 10.28
C TYR A 177 -9.02 12.97 8.90
N VAL A 178 -7.98 12.15 8.68
CA VAL A 178 -7.35 12.01 7.38
C VAL A 178 -8.24 11.14 6.51
N PHE A 179 -8.70 11.72 5.44
CA PHE A 179 -9.52 11.07 4.44
C PHE A 179 -8.69 10.15 3.55
N CYS A 180 -7.66 10.73 2.97
CA CYS A 180 -6.70 10.07 2.12
C CYS A 180 -5.35 10.73 2.31
N ALA A 181 -4.29 9.97 2.26
CA ALA A 181 -2.93 10.48 2.27
C ALA A 181 -2.03 9.59 1.43
N GLY A 182 -0.91 10.12 0.99
CA GLY A 182 0.01 9.32 0.20
C GLY A 182 1.23 10.08 -0.28
N LEU A 183 1.89 9.47 -1.25
CA LEU A 183 3.12 9.96 -1.84
C LEU A 183 3.07 9.78 -3.36
N CYS A 184 3.37 10.83 -4.12
CA CYS A 184 3.66 10.73 -5.54
C CYS A 184 5.16 10.83 -5.78
N PHE A 185 5.70 9.91 -6.57
CA PHE A 185 7.11 9.84 -6.95
C PHE A 185 7.26 10.24 -8.42
N LEU A 186 8.04 11.29 -8.68
CA LEU A 186 8.18 11.91 -9.99
C LEU A 186 9.65 12.02 -10.37
N GLY A 187 9.89 12.10 -11.67
CA GLY A 187 11.18 12.44 -12.23
C GLY A 187 11.83 11.31 -13.02
N ASP A 188 12.85 11.66 -13.80
CA ASP A 188 13.47 10.78 -14.80
C ASP A 188 14.35 9.69 -14.17
N ARG A 189 14.74 9.88 -12.91
CA ARG A 189 15.52 8.91 -12.12
C ARG A 189 14.68 8.09 -11.15
N VAL A 190 13.36 8.22 -11.24
CA VAL A 190 12.41 7.31 -10.57
C VAL A 190 12.05 6.21 -11.56
N ARG A 191 12.18 4.96 -11.10
CA ARG A 191 11.68 3.78 -11.80
C ARG A 191 10.63 3.13 -10.94
N ALA A 192 9.53 2.73 -11.52
CA ALA A 192 8.49 2.04 -10.78
C ALA A 192 7.76 1.05 -11.67
N ALA A 193 7.29 -0.02 -11.05
CA ALA A 193 6.42 -1.01 -11.67
C ALA A 193 5.49 -1.60 -10.61
N SER A 194 4.31 -2.02 -11.00
CA SER A 194 3.38 -2.70 -10.11
C SER A 194 2.69 -3.87 -10.81
N VAL A 195 2.28 -4.84 -10.00
CA VAL A 195 1.47 -5.97 -10.43
C VAL A 195 0.38 -6.24 -9.41
N VAL A 196 -0.78 -6.64 -9.90
CA VAL A 196 -1.89 -7.10 -9.09
C VAL A 196 -2.00 -8.62 -9.22
N LEU A 197 -1.84 -9.32 -8.12
CA LEU A 197 -2.12 -10.76 -8.03
C LEU A 197 -3.61 -10.93 -7.77
N SER A 198 -4.30 -11.60 -8.67
CA SER A 198 -5.71 -11.93 -8.52
C SER A 198 -5.92 -13.07 -7.51
N ASP A 199 -7.16 -13.34 -7.20
CA ASP A 199 -7.63 -14.50 -6.42
C ASP A 199 -7.25 -15.86 -7.04
N ALA A 200 -7.06 -15.91 -8.35
CA ALA A 200 -6.57 -17.11 -9.04
C ALA A 200 -5.11 -17.43 -8.72
N VAL A 201 -4.30 -16.46 -8.28
CA VAL A 201 -2.89 -16.65 -7.94
C VAL A 201 -2.78 -17.19 -6.51
N ARG A 202 -2.56 -18.51 -6.38
CA ARG A 202 -2.50 -19.21 -5.11
C ARG A 202 -1.26 -20.09 -5.01
N GLY A 203 -0.60 -20.05 -3.86
CA GLY A 203 0.62 -20.84 -3.59
C GLY A 203 1.89 -20.24 -4.18
N ALA A 204 3.03 -20.71 -3.69
CA ALA A 204 4.35 -20.11 -3.93
C ALA A 204 4.72 -20.02 -5.42
N GLN A 205 4.47 -21.09 -6.18
CA GLN A 205 4.86 -21.15 -7.60
C GLN A 205 4.07 -20.14 -8.46
N ALA A 206 2.77 -20.00 -8.21
CA ALA A 206 1.94 -19.06 -8.95
C ALA A 206 2.35 -17.61 -8.65
N VAL A 207 2.59 -17.29 -7.38
CA VAL A 207 3.08 -15.96 -6.96
C VAL A 207 4.44 -15.66 -7.60
N GLU A 208 5.37 -16.63 -7.56
CA GLU A 208 6.70 -16.45 -8.14
C GLU A 208 6.64 -16.25 -9.67
N THR A 209 5.73 -16.91 -10.36
CA THR A 209 5.53 -16.75 -11.80
C THR A 209 5.11 -15.32 -12.14
N GLU A 210 4.14 -14.76 -11.43
CA GLU A 210 3.69 -13.38 -11.66
C GLU A 210 4.78 -12.35 -11.30
N LEU A 211 5.52 -12.57 -10.22
CA LEU A 211 6.63 -11.69 -9.86
C LEU A 211 7.80 -11.77 -10.86
N ARG A 212 8.09 -12.95 -11.45
CA ARG A 212 9.07 -13.08 -12.53
C ARG A 212 8.62 -12.35 -13.79
N ARG A 213 7.32 -12.39 -14.10
CA ARG A 213 6.76 -11.60 -15.21
C ARG A 213 6.97 -10.12 -14.94
N LEU A 214 6.59 -9.61 -13.77
CA LEU A 214 6.84 -8.21 -13.38
C LEU A 214 8.32 -7.84 -13.55
N ARG A 215 9.24 -8.69 -13.08
CA ARG A 215 10.69 -8.47 -13.19
C ARG A 215 11.16 -8.33 -14.63
N THR A 216 10.61 -9.14 -15.52
CA THR A 216 10.93 -9.10 -16.96
C THR A 216 10.36 -7.86 -17.61
N ASP A 217 9.06 -7.60 -17.40
CA ASP A 217 8.31 -6.53 -18.05
C ASP A 217 8.84 -5.14 -17.67
N CYS A 218 9.28 -4.95 -16.42
CA CYS A 218 9.86 -3.68 -15.97
C CYS A 218 11.37 -3.54 -16.27
N GLY A 219 12.01 -4.55 -16.85
CA GLY A 219 13.45 -4.51 -17.15
C GLY A 219 14.32 -4.39 -15.88
N PHE A 220 13.97 -5.11 -14.81
CA PHE A 220 14.62 -4.98 -13.49
C PHE A 220 16.14 -5.21 -13.51
N GLY A 221 16.66 -5.95 -14.49
CA GLY A 221 18.12 -6.15 -14.64
C GLY A 221 18.94 -4.85 -14.76
N GLY A 222 18.30 -3.76 -15.16
CA GLY A 222 18.90 -2.42 -15.23
C GLY A 222 18.67 -1.55 -13.98
N TRP A 223 18.08 -2.10 -12.91
CA TRP A 223 17.84 -1.36 -11.66
C TRP A 223 18.96 -1.64 -10.65
N LYS A 224 19.18 -0.70 -9.72
CA LYS A 224 20.12 -0.91 -8.60
C LYS A 224 19.35 -1.46 -7.40
N ALA A 225 19.60 -2.69 -7.00
CA ALA A 225 18.92 -3.32 -5.85
C ALA A 225 19.03 -2.47 -4.57
N GLY A 226 20.20 -1.91 -4.28
CA GLY A 226 20.43 -1.05 -3.11
C GLY A 226 19.73 0.31 -3.14
N ALA A 227 19.13 0.71 -4.29
CA ALA A 227 18.31 1.90 -4.43
C ALA A 227 16.84 1.56 -4.74
N THR A 228 16.47 0.31 -4.54
CA THR A 228 15.12 -0.20 -4.84
C THR A 228 14.48 -0.75 -3.57
N VAL A 229 13.19 -0.52 -3.42
CA VAL A 229 12.34 -1.12 -2.38
C VAL A 229 11.14 -1.78 -3.03
N GLY A 230 10.74 -2.92 -2.49
CA GLY A 230 9.46 -3.54 -2.76
C GLY A 230 8.42 -3.07 -1.74
N LEU A 231 7.22 -2.81 -2.20
CA LEU A 231 6.08 -2.56 -1.35
C LEU A 231 5.01 -3.60 -1.66
N VAL A 232 4.34 -4.09 -0.63
CA VAL A 232 3.26 -5.07 -0.77
C VAL A 232 2.04 -4.61 0.02
N PHE A 233 0.92 -4.67 -0.65
CA PHE A 233 -0.40 -4.42 -0.08
C PHE A 233 -1.24 -5.66 -0.38
N ALA A 234 -1.53 -6.45 0.63
CA ALA A 234 -2.27 -7.70 0.49
C ALA A 234 -3.62 -7.60 1.19
N ASP A 235 -4.62 -8.27 0.65
CA ASP A 235 -5.88 -8.46 1.35
C ASP A 235 -5.63 -9.25 2.65
N ALA A 236 -6.34 -8.92 3.72
CA ALA A 236 -6.16 -9.53 5.04
C ALA A 236 -6.31 -11.06 5.04
N VAL A 237 -7.04 -11.62 4.08
CA VAL A 237 -7.21 -13.08 3.95
C VAL A 237 -6.13 -13.78 3.14
N ARG A 238 -5.21 -13.05 2.52
CA ARG A 238 -4.16 -13.62 1.65
C ARG A 238 -2.91 -14.16 2.37
N GLY A 239 -3.00 -14.38 3.66
CA GLY A 239 -1.91 -14.97 4.44
C GLY A 239 -1.80 -16.49 4.31
N ALA A 240 -1.26 -17.12 5.37
CA ALA A 240 -0.98 -18.55 5.44
C ALA A 240 -2.21 -19.42 5.16
N GLU A 241 -3.37 -18.99 5.60
CA GLU A 241 -4.62 -19.73 5.38
C GLU A 241 -5.00 -19.78 3.89
N TRP A 242 -4.82 -18.68 3.17
CA TRP A 242 -5.08 -18.62 1.74
C TRP A 242 -4.09 -19.47 0.93
N HIS A 243 -2.81 -19.33 1.22
CA HIS A 243 -1.75 -20.00 0.45
C HIS A 243 -1.44 -21.42 0.91
N GLY A 244 -1.93 -21.85 2.08
CA GLY A 244 -1.64 -23.12 2.70
C GLY A 244 -0.26 -23.18 3.42
N ALA A 245 0.46 -22.08 3.48
CA ALA A 245 1.75 -21.93 4.17
C ALA A 245 2.00 -20.45 4.50
N PRO A 246 2.76 -20.16 5.59
CA PRO A 246 3.15 -18.80 5.93
C PRO A 246 4.23 -18.27 4.99
N ASN A 247 4.36 -16.93 4.92
CA ASN A 247 5.40 -16.21 4.19
C ASN A 247 5.45 -16.46 2.66
N VAL A 248 4.40 -16.95 2.05
CA VAL A 248 4.43 -17.35 0.65
C VAL A 248 4.76 -16.19 -0.28
N GLU A 249 4.11 -15.05 -0.09
CA GLU A 249 4.30 -13.88 -0.95
C GLU A 249 5.64 -13.20 -0.67
N ALA A 250 6.02 -13.07 0.60
CA ALA A 250 7.29 -12.48 1.01
C ALA A 250 8.50 -13.33 0.54
N ASP A 251 8.42 -14.65 0.70
CA ASP A 251 9.46 -15.56 0.23
C ASP A 251 9.59 -15.60 -1.29
N ALA A 252 8.47 -15.59 -2.02
CA ALA A 252 8.48 -15.50 -3.47
C ALA A 252 9.14 -14.19 -3.94
N PHE A 253 8.81 -13.07 -3.29
CA PHE A 253 9.44 -11.78 -3.57
C PHE A 253 10.96 -11.84 -3.35
N ALA A 254 11.41 -12.37 -2.21
CA ALA A 254 12.85 -12.49 -1.90
C ALA A 254 13.62 -13.33 -2.91
N ARG A 255 13.00 -14.40 -3.43
CA ARG A 255 13.61 -15.23 -4.48
C ARG A 255 13.71 -14.53 -5.83
N VAL A 256 12.69 -13.76 -6.19
CA VAL A 256 12.64 -13.07 -7.49
C VAL A 256 13.46 -11.78 -7.48
N PHE A 257 13.50 -11.06 -6.36
CA PHE A 257 14.19 -9.78 -6.20
C PHE A 257 15.21 -9.84 -5.05
N PRO A 258 16.28 -10.66 -5.20
CA PRO A 258 17.28 -10.81 -4.14
C PRO A 258 17.94 -9.49 -3.79
N GLY A 259 18.07 -9.21 -2.49
CA GLY A 259 18.67 -7.97 -1.99
C GLY A 259 17.77 -6.73 -2.03
N VAL A 260 16.53 -6.83 -2.51
CA VAL A 260 15.55 -5.76 -2.44
C VAL A 260 14.74 -5.91 -1.15
N PRO A 261 14.76 -4.91 -0.25
CA PRO A 261 13.93 -4.96 0.94
C PRO A 261 12.45 -4.87 0.57
N LEU A 262 11.60 -5.56 1.31
CA LEU A 262 10.15 -5.53 1.19
C LEU A 262 9.56 -4.87 2.43
N ALA A 263 8.58 -3.98 2.24
CA ALA A 263 7.76 -3.43 3.29
C ALA A 263 6.30 -3.44 2.86
N GLY A 264 5.36 -3.53 3.81
CA GLY A 264 3.95 -3.49 3.45
C GLY A 264 3.02 -3.95 4.55
N LEU A 265 1.81 -4.30 4.15
CA LEU A 265 0.74 -4.59 5.08
C LEU A 265 -0.33 -5.51 4.46
N PHE A 266 -1.10 -6.11 5.37
CA PHE A 266 -2.37 -6.75 5.06
C PHE A 266 -3.51 -5.82 5.47
N GLY A 267 -4.42 -5.52 4.53
CA GLY A 267 -5.52 -4.59 4.71
C GLY A 267 -6.86 -5.12 4.22
N THR A 268 -7.92 -4.35 4.41
CA THR A 268 -9.29 -4.76 4.04
C THR A 268 -9.72 -4.30 2.66
N ALA A 269 -8.97 -3.42 2.03
CA ALA A 269 -9.18 -2.95 0.66
C ALA A 269 -7.86 -2.42 0.11
N LEU A 270 -7.65 -2.60 -1.19
CA LEU A 270 -6.38 -2.31 -1.85
C LEU A 270 -6.56 -1.29 -2.96
N VAL A 271 -5.49 -0.58 -3.27
CA VAL A 271 -5.39 0.32 -4.42
C VAL A 271 -4.29 -0.19 -5.33
N GLY A 272 -4.58 -0.34 -6.61
CA GLY A 272 -3.60 -0.81 -7.61
C GLY A 272 -4.01 -0.45 -9.03
N SER A 273 -3.09 -0.55 -10.00
CA SER A 273 -3.24 -0.05 -11.37
C SER A 273 -4.31 -0.72 -12.23
N GLN A 274 -4.85 -1.85 -11.81
CA GLN A 274 -5.92 -2.58 -12.52
C GLN A 274 -7.13 -2.84 -11.62
N CYS A 275 -7.09 -2.33 -10.43
CA CYS A 275 -8.10 -2.57 -9.43
C CYS A 275 -8.27 -1.31 -8.61
N LEU A 276 -9.16 -0.47 -9.03
CA LEU A 276 -9.96 0.24 -8.06
C LEU A 276 -10.83 -0.82 -7.45
N VAL A 277 -10.39 -1.21 -6.30
CA VAL A 277 -10.94 -2.37 -5.65
C VAL A 277 -12.38 -2.09 -5.35
N ASN A 278 -13.22 -2.96 -5.82
CA ASN A 278 -14.52 -3.19 -5.27
C ASN A 278 -14.41 -3.25 -3.74
N TRP A 279 -14.68 -2.14 -3.08
CA TRP A 279 -14.70 -2.00 -1.62
C TRP A 279 -15.73 -2.96 -0.98
N TYR A 280 -16.51 -3.65 -1.82
CA TYR A 280 -17.68 -4.43 -1.45
C TYR A 280 -17.60 -5.91 -1.82
N THR A 281 -16.55 -6.39 -2.50
CA THR A 281 -16.44 -7.81 -2.84
C THR A 281 -15.31 -8.50 -2.09
N PRO A 282 -15.56 -8.98 -0.85
CA PRO A 282 -14.59 -9.77 -0.09
C PRO A 282 -14.26 -11.13 -0.74
N ASP A 283 -14.98 -11.49 -1.80
CA ASP A 283 -14.89 -12.82 -2.41
C ASP A 283 -13.67 -13.02 -3.33
N TYR A 284 -12.92 -11.94 -3.64
CA TYR A 284 -11.79 -11.99 -4.58
C TYR A 284 -10.54 -11.32 -3.99
N PRO A 285 -9.87 -11.96 -3.02
CA PRO A 285 -8.71 -11.38 -2.36
C PRO A 285 -7.55 -11.18 -3.34
N LYS A 286 -6.91 -10.03 -3.27
CA LYS A 286 -5.83 -9.60 -4.15
C LYS A 286 -4.59 -9.21 -3.37
N THR A 287 -3.46 -9.12 -4.07
CA THR A 287 -2.25 -8.47 -3.56
C THR A 287 -1.70 -7.54 -4.62
N VAL A 288 -1.25 -6.38 -4.21
CA VAL A 288 -0.56 -5.41 -5.06
C VAL A 288 0.90 -5.38 -4.65
N PHE A 289 1.80 -5.69 -5.57
CA PHE A 289 3.22 -5.42 -5.42
C PHE A 289 3.62 -4.18 -6.19
N VAL A 290 4.43 -3.34 -5.56
CA VAL A 290 5.05 -2.16 -6.19
C VAL A 290 6.56 -2.27 -6.03
N LEU A 291 7.30 -2.12 -7.11
CA LEU A 291 8.73 -1.88 -7.10
C LEU A 291 8.98 -0.39 -7.28
N LEU A 292 9.81 0.18 -6.44
CA LEU A 292 10.18 1.59 -6.48
C LEU A 292 11.69 1.74 -6.39
N GLY A 293 12.32 2.22 -7.46
CA GLY A 293 13.75 2.53 -7.55
C GLY A 293 13.98 4.03 -7.56
N LEU A 294 14.87 4.52 -6.69
CA LEU A 294 15.17 5.94 -6.54
C LEU A 294 16.65 6.24 -6.86
N GLY A 295 16.89 7.04 -7.90
CA GLY A 295 18.23 7.51 -8.23
C GLY A 295 19.13 6.54 -8.98
N GLY A 296 18.58 5.45 -9.55
CA GLY A 296 19.34 4.48 -10.32
C GLY A 296 19.47 4.86 -11.80
N LYS A 297 20.68 4.92 -12.35
CA LYS A 297 21.01 4.53 -13.72
C LYS A 297 21.80 3.27 -13.64
#